data_48030fa16aa46451d18eb857bbd08bf5
#
_entry.id   48030fa16aa46451d18eb857bbd08bf5
#
_cell.length_a   1.000
_cell.length_b   1.000
_cell.length_c   1.000
_cell.angle_alpha   90.00
_cell.angle_beta   90.00
_cell.angle_gamma   90.00
#
_symmetry.space_group_name_H-M   'P 1'
#
loop_
_entity.id
_entity.type
_entity.pdbx_description
1 polymer ?
#
loop_
_entity_poly.entity_id
_entity_poly.type
_entity_poly.pdbx_seq_one_letter_code
_entity_poly.pdbx_strand_id
1 'polypeptide(L)'
;MADETKSMEAANMGAYDYIIVGAGSAGGVLANRLSENATALLLEAGGKDDYIWTKIPVGYLFCMGNPRVDWGFKTEPEAGLNGRALDYPRGKVLGGCSSINGMIY
;
A
#
# COMPACT_ATOMS: atom_id res chain seq x y z
N MET A 1 -19.75 29.81 13.69
CA MET A 1 -18.92 29.10 12.72
C MET A 1 -17.51 29.12 13.28
N ALA A 2 -17.11 28.03 13.90
CA ALA A 2 -15.75 27.87 14.39
C ALA A 2 -14.84 27.61 13.19
N ASP A 3 -13.78 28.42 13.10
CA ASP A 3 -12.70 28.27 12.13
C ASP A 3 -11.89 26.99 12.48
N GLU A 4 -12.18 25.92 11.74
CA GLU A 4 -11.42 24.67 11.83
C GLU A 4 -10.22 24.66 10.88
N THR A 5 -9.56 25.78 10.70
CA THR A 5 -8.18 25.79 10.21
C THR A 5 -7.23 25.43 11.36
N LYS A 6 -7.37 24.21 11.87
CA LYS A 6 -6.32 23.61 12.66
C LYS A 6 -5.16 23.35 11.70
N SER A 7 -4.23 24.28 11.61
CA SER A 7 -2.97 24.11 10.91
C SER A 7 -2.38 22.77 11.38
N MET A 8 -2.36 21.78 10.52
CA MET A 8 -1.58 20.57 10.75
C MET A 8 -0.12 21.02 10.82
N GLU A 9 0.39 21.19 12.03
CA GLU A 9 1.79 21.42 12.26
C GLU A 9 2.53 20.22 11.68
N ALA A 10 3.27 20.43 10.60
CA ALA A 10 4.00 19.37 9.92
C ALA A 10 5.04 18.81 10.91
N ALA A 11 4.87 17.55 11.30
CA ALA A 11 5.85 16.89 12.14
C ALA A 11 7.16 16.78 11.36
N ASN A 12 8.23 17.37 11.87
CA ASN A 12 9.56 17.21 11.30
C ASN A 12 10.08 15.82 11.69
N MET A 13 10.17 14.91 10.72
CA MET A 13 10.65 13.53 10.91
C MET A 13 12.16 13.39 10.72
N GLY A 14 12.89 14.52 10.56
CA GLY A 14 14.33 14.51 10.33
C GLY A 14 14.73 14.67 8.87
N ALA A 15 16.03 14.52 8.62
CA ALA A 15 16.62 14.54 7.28
C ALA A 15 17.15 13.15 6.94
N TYR A 16 16.88 12.71 5.71
CA TYR A 16 17.27 11.41 5.19
C TYR A 16 17.90 11.58 3.81
N ASP A 17 18.83 10.70 3.44
CA ASP A 17 19.44 10.70 2.11
C ASP A 17 18.42 10.26 1.05
N TYR A 18 17.51 9.35 1.42
CA TYR A 18 16.44 8.86 0.54
C TYR A 18 15.08 8.82 1.26
N ILE A 19 14.04 9.21 0.55
CA ILE A 19 12.66 9.02 0.98
C ILE A 19 11.98 8.10 -0.05
N ILE A 20 11.51 6.94 0.41
CA ILE A 20 10.87 5.92 -0.42
C ILE A 20 9.39 5.92 -0.07
N VAL A 21 8.54 6.16 -1.05
CA VAL A 21 7.08 6.21 -0.89
C VAL A 21 6.48 4.89 -1.35
N GLY A 22 5.91 4.16 -0.41
CA GLY A 22 5.31 2.84 -0.59
C GLY A 22 6.25 1.70 -0.26
N ALA A 23 5.83 0.88 0.71
CA ALA A 23 6.55 -0.32 1.16
C ALA A 23 6.07 -1.59 0.42
N GLY A 24 5.80 -1.48 -0.86
CA GLY A 24 5.50 -2.61 -1.73
C GLY A 24 6.76 -3.34 -2.21
N SER A 25 6.60 -4.18 -3.23
CA SER A 25 7.68 -5.02 -3.76
C SER A 25 8.92 -4.23 -4.20
N ALA A 26 8.73 -3.09 -4.85
CA ALA A 26 9.84 -2.22 -5.28
C ALA A 26 10.42 -1.43 -4.11
N GLY A 27 9.57 -0.80 -3.30
CA GLY A 27 10.01 0.05 -2.18
C GLY A 27 10.78 -0.74 -1.12
N GLY A 28 10.37 -1.97 -0.82
CA GLY A 28 11.08 -2.85 0.08
C GLY A 28 12.49 -3.19 -0.39
N VAL A 29 12.67 -3.46 -1.67
CA VAL A 29 13.99 -3.71 -2.28
C VAL A 29 14.86 -2.46 -2.22
N LEU A 30 14.31 -1.31 -2.59
CA LEU A 30 15.04 -0.04 -2.52
C LEU A 30 15.47 0.30 -1.10
N ALA A 31 14.55 0.15 -0.12
CA ALA A 31 14.87 0.38 1.28
C ALA A 31 16.03 -0.49 1.75
N ASN A 32 16.00 -1.78 1.43
CA ASN A 32 17.06 -2.71 1.78
C ASN A 32 18.41 -2.31 1.17
N ARG A 33 18.43 -2.02 -0.14
CA ARG A 33 19.68 -1.73 -0.85
C ARG A 33 20.28 -0.37 -0.50
N LEU A 34 19.46 0.66 -0.42
CA LEU A 34 19.93 2.02 -0.14
C LEU A 34 20.37 2.19 1.32
N SER A 35 19.74 1.48 2.26
CA SER A 35 20.10 1.56 3.67
C SER A 35 21.45 0.92 4.02
N GLU A 36 22.08 0.19 3.11
CA GLU A 36 23.41 -0.36 3.33
C GLU A 36 24.48 0.75 3.53
N ASN A 37 24.34 1.88 2.85
CA ASN A 37 25.35 2.95 2.85
C ASN A 37 24.77 4.37 3.09
N ALA A 38 23.46 4.48 3.36
CA ALA A 38 22.79 5.76 3.49
C ALA A 38 21.58 5.65 4.44
N THR A 39 21.05 6.78 4.85
CA THR A 39 19.80 6.82 5.62
C THR A 39 18.61 6.82 4.70
N ALA A 40 17.65 5.93 4.93
CA ALA A 40 16.44 5.83 4.13
C ALA A 40 15.19 5.90 5.01
N LEU A 41 14.23 6.74 4.64
CA LEU A 41 12.90 6.78 5.22
C LEU A 41 11.93 6.06 4.29
N LEU A 42 11.28 5.03 4.78
CA LEU A 42 10.25 4.29 4.07
C LEU A 42 8.87 4.69 4.60
N LEU A 43 8.04 5.23 3.73
CA LEU A 43 6.67 5.65 4.04
C LEU A 43 5.68 4.65 3.46
N GLU A 44 4.77 4.16 4.30
CA GLU A 44 3.69 3.28 3.88
C GLU A 44 2.34 3.82 4.36
N ALA A 45 1.35 3.86 3.46
CA ALA A 45 0.00 4.36 3.76
C ALA A 45 -0.84 3.34 4.52
N GLY A 46 -0.55 2.06 4.36
CA GLY A 46 -1.24 0.97 5.04
C GLY A 46 -0.66 0.64 6.40
N GLY A 47 -1.25 -0.35 7.04
CA GLY A 47 -0.80 -0.88 8.32
C GLY A 47 0.26 -1.96 8.17
N LYS A 48 0.57 -2.59 9.30
CA LYS A 48 1.42 -3.78 9.35
C LYS A 48 0.76 -4.96 8.64
N ASP A 49 1.57 -5.87 8.13
CA ASP A 49 1.12 -7.12 7.50
C ASP A 49 0.83 -8.22 8.53
N ASP A 50 0.22 -7.85 9.66
CA ASP A 50 -0.14 -8.74 10.76
C ASP A 50 -1.54 -9.36 10.66
N TYR A 51 -2.25 -9.08 9.57
CA TYR A 51 -3.55 -9.69 9.29
C TYR A 51 -3.37 -11.14 8.90
N ILE A 52 -4.02 -12.05 9.61
CA ILE A 52 -3.79 -13.50 9.45
C ILE A 52 -3.95 -13.99 8.01
N TRP A 53 -4.88 -13.42 7.27
CA TRP A 53 -5.16 -13.83 5.89
C TRP A 53 -4.05 -13.43 4.89
N THR A 54 -3.17 -12.50 5.26
CA THR A 54 -1.96 -12.22 4.45
C THR A 54 -0.90 -13.31 4.59
N LYS A 55 -1.02 -14.17 5.61
CA LYS A 55 -0.06 -15.25 5.92
C LYS A 55 -0.50 -16.62 5.40
N ILE A 56 -1.74 -16.75 4.96
CA ILE A 56 -2.34 -18.02 4.51
C ILE A 56 -2.63 -17.91 3.02
N PRO A 57 -2.17 -18.87 2.18
CA PRO A 57 -2.33 -18.79 0.72
C PRO A 57 -3.76 -18.50 0.24
N VAL A 58 -4.77 -19.19 0.77
CA VAL A 58 -6.17 -18.95 0.44
C VAL A 58 -6.68 -17.60 0.96
N GLY A 59 -5.94 -16.95 1.84
CA GLY A 59 -6.29 -15.69 2.48
C GLY A 59 -6.44 -14.52 1.51
N TYR A 60 -5.89 -14.59 0.29
CA TYR A 60 -6.07 -13.53 -0.71
C TYR A 60 -7.55 -13.24 -0.99
N LEU A 61 -8.42 -14.25 -0.88
CA LEU A 61 -9.87 -14.10 -1.03
C LEU A 61 -10.50 -13.20 0.05
N PHE A 62 -9.87 -13.10 1.21
CA PHE A 62 -10.29 -12.26 2.33
C PHE A 62 -9.55 -10.92 2.39
N CYS A 63 -8.50 -10.77 1.58
CA CYS A 63 -7.71 -9.55 1.48
C CYS A 63 -8.23 -8.64 0.36
N MET A 64 -8.54 -9.20 -0.81
CA MET A 64 -9.06 -8.43 -1.94
C MET A 64 -10.43 -7.82 -1.61
N GLY A 65 -10.56 -6.51 -1.79
CA GLY A 65 -11.75 -5.76 -1.43
C GLY A 65 -11.90 -5.47 0.07
N ASN A 66 -10.98 -5.92 0.91
CA ASN A 66 -11.01 -5.63 2.34
C ASN A 66 -10.30 -4.30 2.62
N PRO A 67 -11.00 -3.26 3.12
CA PRO A 67 -10.42 -1.94 3.34
C PRO A 67 -9.28 -1.92 4.38
N ARG A 68 -9.10 -2.98 5.15
CA ARG A 68 -7.96 -3.13 6.07
C ARG A 68 -6.63 -3.22 5.32
N VAL A 69 -6.61 -3.86 4.14
CA VAL A 69 -5.38 -4.19 3.40
C VAL A 69 -5.45 -3.88 1.91
N ASP A 70 -6.58 -3.39 1.41
CA ASP A 70 -6.83 -3.07 0.00
C ASP A 70 -7.31 -1.62 -0.14
N TRP A 71 -6.82 -0.91 -1.15
CA TRP A 71 -7.28 0.42 -1.51
C TRP A 71 -8.73 0.44 -2.02
N GLY A 72 -9.23 -0.69 -2.55
CA GLY A 72 -10.57 -0.80 -3.09
C GLY A 72 -10.78 -0.05 -4.40
N PHE A 73 -9.76 0.07 -5.23
CA PHE A 73 -9.87 0.74 -6.53
C PHE A 73 -10.75 -0.05 -7.50
N LYS A 74 -11.37 0.68 -8.42
CA LYS A 74 -12.08 0.13 -9.57
C LYS A 74 -11.56 0.77 -10.84
N THR A 75 -11.60 0.02 -11.94
CA THR A 75 -11.32 0.58 -13.26
C THR A 75 -12.49 1.47 -13.71
N GLU A 76 -12.21 2.35 -14.67
CA GLU A 76 -13.29 3.01 -15.40
C GLU A 76 -14.08 1.96 -16.22
N PRO A 77 -15.38 2.21 -16.50
CA PRO A 77 -16.16 1.36 -17.36
C PRO A 77 -15.55 1.25 -18.76
N GLU A 78 -15.38 0.01 -19.25
CA GLU A 78 -14.76 -0.29 -20.53
C GLU A 78 -15.78 -0.84 -21.55
N ALA A 79 -15.83 -0.25 -22.75
CA ALA A 79 -16.73 -0.71 -23.81
C ALA A 79 -16.45 -2.15 -24.21
N GLY A 80 -15.16 -2.56 -24.28
CA GLY A 80 -14.75 -3.92 -24.56
C GLY A 80 -15.15 -4.95 -23.51
N LEU A 81 -15.60 -4.49 -22.33
CA LEU A 81 -16.11 -5.32 -21.24
C LEU A 81 -17.61 -5.13 -21.01
N ASN A 82 -18.35 -4.78 -22.05
CA ASN A 82 -19.79 -4.47 -21.97
C ASN A 82 -20.12 -3.36 -20.96
N GLY A 83 -19.29 -2.34 -20.88
CA GLY A 83 -19.47 -1.21 -19.96
C GLY A 83 -19.19 -1.52 -18.49
N ARG A 84 -18.57 -2.65 -18.17
CA ARG A 84 -18.26 -3.03 -16.79
C ARG A 84 -17.03 -2.29 -16.27
N ALA A 85 -17.11 -1.87 -15.03
CA ALA A 85 -15.94 -1.56 -14.20
C ALA A 85 -15.50 -2.82 -13.43
N LEU A 86 -14.21 -3.04 -13.33
CA LEU A 86 -13.65 -4.18 -12.62
C LEU A 86 -13.03 -3.71 -11.29
N ASP A 87 -13.13 -4.54 -10.27
CA ASP A 87 -12.34 -4.35 -9.07
C ASP A 87 -10.85 -4.47 -9.41
N TYR A 88 -10.07 -3.54 -8.89
CA TYR A 88 -8.64 -3.46 -9.13
C TYR A 88 -7.86 -3.48 -7.81
N PRO A 89 -7.71 -4.67 -7.20
CA PRO A 89 -7.09 -4.80 -5.89
C PRO A 89 -5.65 -4.26 -5.89
N ARG A 90 -5.36 -3.41 -4.90
CA ARG A 90 -4.02 -2.86 -4.64
C ARG A 90 -3.78 -2.87 -3.15
N GLY A 91 -2.68 -3.47 -2.73
CA GLY A 91 -2.33 -3.59 -1.33
C GLY A 91 -2.11 -2.24 -0.65
N LYS A 92 -2.85 -2.01 0.44
CA LYS A 92 -2.68 -0.91 1.37
C LYS A 92 -2.16 -1.47 2.69
N VAL A 93 -0.96 -1.99 2.65
CA VAL A 93 -0.34 -2.73 3.75
C VAL A 93 1.16 -2.82 3.50
N LEU A 94 1.94 -3.00 4.56
CA LEU A 94 3.37 -3.30 4.44
C LEU A 94 3.57 -4.55 3.57
N GLY A 95 4.38 -4.45 2.52
CA GLY A 95 4.52 -5.45 1.47
C GLY A 95 3.67 -5.18 0.22
N GLY A 96 2.67 -4.28 0.31
CA GLY A 96 1.84 -3.87 -0.83
C GLY A 96 1.11 -5.03 -1.48
N CYS A 97 1.10 -5.07 -2.81
CA CYS A 97 0.41 -6.13 -3.56
C CYS A 97 1.00 -7.51 -3.35
N SER A 98 2.27 -7.62 -2.95
CA SER A 98 2.88 -8.91 -2.59
C SER A 98 2.22 -9.56 -1.38
N SER A 99 1.61 -8.77 -0.49
CA SER A 99 0.92 -9.27 0.69
C SER A 99 -0.51 -9.75 0.44
N ILE A 100 -1.12 -9.36 -0.70
CA ILE A 100 -2.53 -9.66 -1.00
C ILE A 100 -2.75 -10.37 -2.34
N ASN A 101 -1.72 -10.65 -3.11
CA ASN A 101 -1.85 -11.26 -4.43
C ASN A 101 -2.37 -12.72 -4.36
N GLY A 102 -2.90 -13.20 -5.48
CA GLY A 102 -3.43 -14.57 -5.60
C GLY A 102 -2.36 -15.65 -5.75
N MET A 103 -1.07 -15.30 -5.71
CA MET A 103 0.08 -16.22 -5.81
C MET A 103 -0.02 -17.18 -6.99
N ILE A 104 -0.40 -16.70 -8.14
CA ILE A 104 -0.42 -17.48 -9.38
C ILE A 104 1.03 -17.72 -9.82
N TYR A 105 1.36 -18.99 -9.93
CA TYR A 105 2.69 -19.44 -10.32
C TYR A 105 2.71 -19.90 -11.78
#